data_70dbd3318ff732980bbe24b3ff015af5
#
_entry.id   70dbd3318ff732980bbe24b3ff015af5
#
_cell.length_a   1.000
_cell.length_b   1.000
_cell.length_c   1.000
_cell.angle_alpha   90.00
_cell.angle_beta   90.00
_cell.angle_gamma   90.00
#
_symmetry.space_group_name_H-M   'P 1'
#
loop_
_entity.id
_entity.type
_entity.pdbx_description
1 polymer ?
#
loop_
_entity_poly.entity_id
_entity_poly.type
_entity_poly.pdbx_seq_one_letter_code
_entity_poly.pdbx_strand_id
1 'polypeptide(L)'
;YPYRVQNPTMTAGGVGGGLSKYNWAGELLWYYEFANDTYQHHHDIEPLLNGNILVIVWERKTASEAYAVGRQSIDNSLNEMWAEAILEIEPVGTNDVNIVWEWHIWDHLIQDADSTLPNFAVISEHPGLQDVNYGNAGSNQGPGGPNGDWKHYNAIDYNEALDQIVISSRHHDEIYIIDHSTSTEE
;
A
#
# COMPACT_ATOMS: atom_id res chain seq x y z
N TYR A 1 -14.90 1.75 -9.60
CA TYR A 1 -14.15 1.69 -10.86
C TYR A 1 -12.83 2.47 -10.71
N PRO A 2 -11.66 1.79 -10.63
CA PRO A 2 -10.36 2.46 -10.57
C PRO A 2 -9.97 3.02 -11.95
N TYR A 3 -9.21 4.13 -11.96
CA TYR A 3 -8.65 4.71 -13.17
C TYR A 3 -7.31 5.39 -12.91
N ARG A 4 -6.53 5.56 -13.97
CA ARG A 4 -5.27 6.31 -13.88
C ARG A 4 -5.55 7.81 -13.93
N VAL A 5 -5.06 8.54 -12.92
CA VAL A 5 -5.11 10.00 -12.89
C VAL A 5 -4.14 10.60 -13.90
N GLN A 6 -4.38 11.85 -14.29
CA GLN A 6 -3.54 12.54 -15.26
C GLN A 6 -2.13 12.85 -14.72
N ASN A 7 -2.04 13.19 -13.44
CA ASN A 7 -0.79 13.60 -12.77
C ASN A 7 -0.54 12.76 -11.51
N PRO A 8 -0.12 11.50 -11.65
CA PRO A 8 0.24 10.69 -10.49
C PRO A 8 1.48 11.26 -9.79
N THR A 9 1.52 11.19 -8.47
CA THR A 9 2.67 11.67 -7.65
C THR A 9 3.75 10.61 -7.47
N MET A 10 3.37 9.33 -7.59
CA MET A 10 4.26 8.17 -7.63
C MET A 10 3.91 7.35 -8.87
N THR A 11 4.92 6.93 -9.64
CA THR A 11 4.70 6.24 -10.92
C THR A 11 5.56 4.99 -11.03
N ALA A 12 4.89 3.83 -11.04
CA ALA A 12 5.45 2.52 -11.36
C ALA A 12 4.43 1.70 -12.15
N GLY A 13 4.66 0.41 -12.34
CA GLY A 13 3.66 -0.49 -12.91
C GLY A 13 2.35 -0.44 -12.13
N GLY A 14 1.21 -0.46 -12.82
CA GLY A 14 -0.11 -0.47 -12.18
C GLY A 14 -0.59 0.85 -11.56
N VAL A 15 0.12 1.96 -11.77
CA VAL A 15 -0.29 3.27 -11.24
C VAL A 15 -1.72 3.62 -11.68
N GLY A 16 -2.56 3.92 -10.68
CA GLY A 16 -3.96 4.34 -10.84
C GLY A 16 -4.13 5.78 -10.34
N GLY A 17 -4.66 5.93 -9.15
CA GLY A 17 -4.87 7.18 -8.42
C GLY A 17 -6.33 7.54 -8.26
N GLY A 18 -7.19 7.27 -9.23
CA GLY A 18 -8.59 7.66 -9.18
C GLY A 18 -9.55 6.50 -8.99
N LEU A 19 -10.63 6.76 -8.27
CA LEU A 19 -11.77 5.88 -8.05
C LEU A 19 -13.05 6.58 -8.47
N SER A 20 -13.96 5.87 -9.12
CA SER A 20 -15.26 6.40 -9.53
C SER A 20 -16.36 5.39 -9.31
N LYS A 21 -17.52 5.88 -8.87
CA LYS A 21 -18.76 5.10 -8.74
C LYS A 21 -19.81 5.62 -9.71
N TYR A 22 -20.36 4.72 -10.52
CA TYR A 22 -21.41 5.01 -11.47
C TYR A 22 -22.68 4.22 -11.17
N ASN A 23 -23.82 4.75 -11.56
CA ASN A 23 -25.05 3.94 -11.60
C ASN A 23 -25.13 3.14 -12.92
N TRP A 24 -26.15 2.26 -13.01
CA TRP A 24 -26.36 1.44 -14.22
C TRP A 24 -26.75 2.22 -15.48
N ALA A 25 -27.13 3.51 -15.36
CA ALA A 25 -27.36 4.41 -16.48
C ALA A 25 -26.06 5.10 -16.95
N GLY A 26 -24.93 4.86 -16.28
CA GLY A 26 -23.63 5.46 -16.61
C GLY A 26 -23.45 6.87 -16.02
N GLU A 27 -24.30 7.28 -15.08
CA GLU A 27 -24.17 8.57 -14.41
C GLU A 27 -23.14 8.47 -13.28
N LEU A 28 -22.20 9.42 -13.21
CA LEU A 28 -21.20 9.50 -12.14
C LEU A 28 -21.89 9.89 -10.83
N LEU A 29 -21.76 9.04 -9.83
CA LEU A 29 -22.33 9.24 -8.50
C LEU A 29 -21.33 9.81 -7.51
N TRP A 30 -20.06 9.37 -7.62
CA TRP A 30 -18.98 9.75 -6.72
C TRP A 30 -17.63 9.51 -7.40
N TYR A 31 -16.62 10.30 -7.04
CA TYR A 31 -15.22 10.07 -7.41
C TYR A 31 -14.27 10.60 -6.33
N TYR A 32 -13.08 10.01 -6.26
CA TYR A 32 -11.99 10.49 -5.40
C TYR A 32 -10.62 10.13 -6.00
N GLU A 33 -9.60 10.94 -5.71
CA GLU A 33 -8.24 10.71 -6.20
C GLU A 33 -7.25 10.59 -5.03
N PHE A 34 -6.66 9.39 -4.88
CA PHE A 34 -5.49 9.14 -4.06
C PHE A 34 -4.24 9.35 -4.92
N ALA A 35 -3.82 10.59 -5.08
CA ALA A 35 -2.65 11.01 -5.84
C ALA A 35 -2.10 12.30 -5.20
N ASN A 36 -1.55 12.16 -3.99
CA ASN A 36 -1.00 13.25 -3.20
C ASN A 36 0.44 12.94 -2.76
N ASP A 37 1.03 13.79 -1.93
CA ASP A 37 2.44 13.63 -1.51
C ASP A 37 2.67 12.41 -0.61
N THR A 38 1.62 11.90 0.05
CA THR A 38 1.71 10.75 0.95
C THR A 38 1.29 9.46 0.27
N TYR A 39 0.15 9.47 -0.42
CA TYR A 39 -0.49 8.28 -0.99
C TYR A 39 -0.69 8.37 -2.49
N GLN A 40 -0.48 7.24 -3.15
CA GLN A 40 -0.84 7.03 -4.56
C GLN A 40 -1.53 5.67 -4.70
N HIS A 41 -2.83 5.67 -5.08
CA HIS A 41 -3.52 4.43 -5.41
C HIS A 41 -2.88 3.75 -6.61
N HIS A 42 -2.79 2.42 -6.56
CA HIS A 42 -2.32 1.59 -7.66
C HIS A 42 -3.06 0.25 -7.71
N HIS A 43 -3.03 -0.41 -8.84
CA HIS A 43 -3.55 -1.72 -9.17
C HIS A 43 -5.02 -1.91 -8.85
N ASP A 44 -5.39 -2.31 -7.62
CA ASP A 44 -6.66 -2.94 -7.33
C ASP A 44 -7.41 -2.31 -6.15
N ILE A 45 -8.69 -2.60 -6.07
CA ILE A 45 -9.62 -2.20 -5.00
C ILE A 45 -10.60 -3.33 -4.75
N GLU A 46 -11.11 -3.46 -3.51
CA GLU A 46 -12.18 -4.39 -3.18
C GLU A 46 -13.38 -3.65 -2.57
N PRO A 47 -14.55 -3.60 -3.27
CA PRO A 47 -15.78 -3.05 -2.72
C PRO A 47 -16.41 -3.96 -1.67
N LEU A 48 -16.70 -3.42 -0.49
CA LEU A 48 -17.32 -4.14 0.61
C LEU A 48 -18.86 -4.06 0.58
N LEU A 49 -19.54 -5.02 1.21
CA LEU A 49 -21.00 -5.06 1.26
C LEU A 49 -21.61 -3.89 2.05
N ASN A 50 -20.88 -3.30 2.99
CA ASN A 50 -21.30 -2.09 3.72
C ASN A 50 -21.27 -0.82 2.86
N GLY A 51 -20.71 -0.89 1.65
CA GLY A 51 -20.55 0.23 0.71
C GLY A 51 -19.22 0.93 0.78
N ASN A 52 -18.34 0.53 1.70
CA ASN A 52 -16.96 0.96 1.78
C ASN A 52 -16.11 0.28 0.71
N ILE A 53 -14.87 0.70 0.58
CA ILE A 53 -13.95 0.19 -0.44
C ILE A 53 -12.57 0.01 0.21
N LEU A 54 -11.99 -1.17 0.09
CA LEU A 54 -10.56 -1.38 0.38
C LEU A 54 -9.73 -0.91 -0.81
N VAL A 55 -8.70 -0.15 -0.54
CA VAL A 55 -7.85 0.51 -1.54
C VAL A 55 -6.40 0.22 -1.26
N ILE A 56 -5.66 -0.30 -2.24
CA ILE A 56 -4.21 -0.44 -2.17
C ILE A 56 -3.57 0.91 -2.51
N VAL A 57 -2.65 1.37 -1.66
CA VAL A 57 -1.91 2.60 -1.92
C VAL A 57 -0.42 2.40 -1.66
N TRP A 58 0.43 2.99 -2.49
CA TRP A 58 1.79 3.30 -2.09
C TRP A 58 1.77 4.42 -1.06
N GLU A 59 2.51 4.23 0.00
CA GLU A 59 2.80 5.23 1.01
C GLU A 59 4.26 5.67 0.88
N ARG A 60 4.48 6.96 0.63
CA ARG A 60 5.83 7.50 0.43
C ARG A 60 6.60 7.58 1.74
N LYS A 61 7.78 6.96 1.75
CA LYS A 61 8.79 7.09 2.81
C LYS A 61 10.07 7.65 2.21
N THR A 62 10.69 8.58 2.90
CA THR A 62 12.01 9.10 2.54
C THR A 62 13.10 8.08 2.86
N ALA A 63 14.27 8.21 2.23
CA ALA A 63 15.43 7.38 2.59
C ALA A 63 15.80 7.51 4.08
N SER A 64 15.64 8.70 4.66
CA SER A 64 15.91 8.93 6.09
C SER A 64 14.99 8.12 7.00
N GLU A 65 13.69 8.07 6.68
CA GLU A 65 12.72 7.25 7.42
C GLU A 65 13.03 5.76 7.26
N ALA A 66 13.36 5.31 6.04
CA ALA A 66 13.71 3.92 5.78
C ALA A 66 14.98 3.50 6.53
N TYR A 67 16.02 4.31 6.55
CA TYR A 67 17.23 4.04 7.33
C TYR A 67 16.96 4.04 8.84
N ALA A 68 16.06 4.88 9.33
CA ALA A 68 15.68 4.94 10.74
C ALA A 68 15.01 3.66 11.25
N VAL A 69 14.40 2.88 10.37
CA VAL A 69 13.82 1.55 10.68
C VAL A 69 14.72 0.38 10.26
N GLY A 70 15.99 0.65 9.91
CA GLY A 70 17.01 -0.35 9.66
C GLY A 70 17.16 -0.82 8.22
N ARG A 71 16.54 -0.15 7.24
CA ARG A 71 16.84 -0.38 5.83
C ARG A 71 18.31 -0.08 5.54
N GLN A 72 19.01 -0.99 4.85
CA GLN A 72 20.46 -0.86 4.64
C GLN A 72 20.82 -0.10 3.35
N SER A 73 19.96 -0.13 2.33
CA SER A 73 20.20 0.56 1.07
C SER A 73 18.92 0.98 0.36
N ILE A 74 18.99 2.11 -0.32
CA ILE A 74 18.01 2.56 -1.30
C ILE A 74 18.77 2.97 -2.56
N ASP A 75 18.60 2.21 -3.63
CA ASP A 75 19.40 2.34 -4.85
C ASP A 75 18.63 3.02 -6.00
N ASN A 76 17.55 3.74 -5.71
CA ASN A 76 16.85 4.57 -6.68
C ASN A 76 17.19 6.05 -6.52
N SER A 77 17.17 6.79 -7.63
CA SER A 77 17.57 8.21 -7.68
C SER A 77 16.58 9.16 -7.02
N LEU A 78 15.38 8.68 -6.63
CA LEU A 78 14.42 9.46 -5.86
C LEU A 78 14.81 9.55 -4.38
N ASN A 79 15.66 8.62 -3.90
CA ASN A 79 15.94 8.44 -2.47
C ASN A 79 14.64 8.23 -1.66
N GLU A 80 13.74 7.42 -2.19
CA GLU A 80 12.45 7.09 -1.59
C GLU A 80 12.26 5.56 -1.53
N MET A 81 11.45 5.12 -0.58
CA MET A 81 10.90 3.79 -0.49
C MET A 81 9.38 3.92 -0.39
N TRP A 82 8.66 3.35 -1.34
CA TRP A 82 7.21 3.36 -1.31
C TRP A 82 6.73 2.09 -0.61
N ALA A 83 6.33 2.26 0.63
CA ALA A 83 5.70 1.22 1.41
C ALA A 83 4.26 1.00 0.92
N GLU A 84 3.67 -0.12 1.35
CA GLU A 84 2.28 -0.41 1.02
C GLU A 84 1.39 -0.09 2.21
N ALA A 85 0.19 0.41 1.90
CA ALA A 85 -0.90 0.47 2.86
C ALA A 85 -2.21 0.01 2.23
N ILE A 86 -3.12 -0.45 3.07
CA ILE A 86 -4.50 -0.76 2.71
C ILE A 86 -5.38 0.18 3.50
N LEU A 87 -6.22 0.92 2.80
CA LEU A 87 -7.17 1.86 3.40
C LEU A 87 -8.58 1.36 3.16
N GLU A 88 -9.41 1.23 4.21
CA GLU A 88 -10.85 1.15 4.05
C GLU A 88 -11.43 2.55 4.06
N ILE A 89 -12.09 2.91 2.97
CA ILE A 89 -12.70 4.21 2.80
C ILE A 89 -14.21 4.13 2.74
N GLU A 90 -14.88 5.06 3.42
CA GLU A 90 -16.29 5.34 3.26
C GLU A 90 -16.46 6.51 2.27
N PRO A 91 -17.09 6.31 1.09
CA PRO A 91 -17.40 7.39 0.17
C PRO A 91 -18.37 8.41 0.78
N VAL A 92 -18.02 9.70 0.77
CA VAL A 92 -18.80 10.79 1.35
C VAL A 92 -19.21 11.79 0.27
N GLY A 93 -20.50 12.17 0.24
CA GLY A 93 -21.02 13.14 -0.73
C GLY A 93 -20.77 12.69 -2.16
N THR A 94 -20.14 13.55 -2.98
CA THR A 94 -19.85 13.28 -4.40
C THR A 94 -18.35 13.14 -4.71
N ASN A 95 -17.46 13.56 -3.78
CA ASN A 95 -16.01 13.62 -4.05
C ASN A 95 -15.15 13.69 -2.77
N ASP A 96 -15.63 13.11 -1.66
CA ASP A 96 -14.90 13.07 -0.40
C ASP A 96 -14.88 11.65 0.18
N VAL A 97 -14.00 11.37 1.15
CA VAL A 97 -13.86 10.08 1.83
C VAL A 97 -13.60 10.27 3.32
N ASN A 98 -14.10 9.32 4.12
CA ASN A 98 -13.56 9.04 5.45
C ASN A 98 -12.69 7.79 5.36
N ILE A 99 -11.48 7.81 5.90
CA ILE A 99 -10.72 6.59 6.17
C ILE A 99 -11.27 6.04 7.49
N VAL A 100 -11.83 4.83 7.45
CA VAL A 100 -12.50 4.21 8.61
C VAL A 100 -11.69 3.08 9.22
N TRP A 101 -10.77 2.52 8.45
CA TRP A 101 -9.75 1.56 8.88
C TRP A 101 -8.53 1.69 7.97
N GLU A 102 -7.34 1.40 8.51
CA GLU A 102 -6.09 1.42 7.76
C GLU A 102 -5.12 0.38 8.30
N TRP A 103 -4.32 -0.20 7.42
CA TRP A 103 -3.22 -1.09 7.74
C TRP A 103 -2.00 -0.68 6.94
N HIS A 104 -0.86 -0.50 7.62
CA HIS A 104 0.39 -0.07 7.03
C HIS A 104 1.45 -1.13 7.23
N ILE A 105 2.05 -1.63 6.16
CA ILE A 105 3.20 -2.54 6.27
C ILE A 105 4.33 -1.93 7.10
N TRP A 106 4.37 -0.60 7.17
CA TRP A 106 5.38 0.15 7.92
C TRP A 106 5.34 -0.12 9.42
N ASP A 107 4.22 -0.49 9.95
CA ASP A 107 4.02 -0.79 11.38
C ASP A 107 4.39 -2.25 11.72
N HIS A 108 4.64 -3.08 10.70
CA HIS A 108 4.94 -4.50 10.82
C HIS A 108 6.37 -4.86 10.37
N LEU A 109 7.33 -3.96 10.58
CA LEU A 109 8.72 -4.15 10.12
C LEU A 109 9.60 -4.84 11.16
N ILE A 110 10.50 -5.69 10.68
CA ILE A 110 11.58 -6.34 11.44
C ILE A 110 12.90 -6.22 10.68
N GLN A 111 14.02 -6.31 11.39
CA GLN A 111 15.37 -6.40 10.80
C GLN A 111 16.34 -7.06 11.79
N ASP A 112 17.42 -7.63 11.28
CA ASP A 112 18.50 -8.26 12.05
C ASP A 112 19.88 -7.61 11.82
N ALA A 113 19.90 -6.43 11.18
CA ALA A 113 21.12 -5.74 10.77
C ALA A 113 21.66 -4.77 11.83
N ASP A 114 20.79 -4.09 12.60
CA ASP A 114 21.16 -3.10 13.61
C ASP A 114 20.44 -3.36 14.93
N SER A 115 21.20 -3.91 15.90
CA SER A 115 20.69 -4.25 17.23
C SER A 115 20.37 -3.05 18.12
N THR A 116 20.62 -1.83 17.67
CA THR A 116 20.30 -0.61 18.41
C THR A 116 18.88 -0.09 18.12
N LEU A 117 18.23 -0.63 17.08
CA LEU A 117 16.90 -0.24 16.68
C LEU A 117 15.82 -1.11 17.35
N PRO A 118 14.63 -0.54 17.66
CA PRO A 118 13.59 -1.23 18.42
C PRO A 118 12.97 -2.44 17.70
N ASN A 119 13.01 -2.48 16.37
CA ASN A 119 12.51 -3.57 15.53
C ASN A 119 13.56 -4.66 15.25
N PHE A 120 14.66 -4.67 16.00
CA PHE A 120 15.69 -5.70 15.86
C PHE A 120 15.25 -7.01 16.51
N ALA A 121 15.18 -8.09 15.72
CA ALA A 121 14.96 -9.44 16.22
C ALA A 121 15.40 -10.50 15.19
N VAL A 122 15.31 -11.77 15.56
CA VAL A 122 15.56 -12.89 14.65
C VAL A 122 14.37 -13.03 13.70
N ILE A 123 14.56 -12.72 12.43
CA ILE A 123 13.49 -12.65 11.41
C ILE A 123 12.66 -13.94 11.36
N SER A 124 13.32 -15.12 11.39
CA SER A 124 12.65 -16.43 11.32
C SER A 124 11.74 -16.76 12.50
N GLU A 125 11.85 -16.05 13.61
CA GLU A 125 11.00 -16.21 14.80
C GLU A 125 9.74 -15.34 14.77
N HIS A 126 9.62 -14.45 13.78
CA HIS A 126 8.53 -13.48 13.64
C HIS A 126 7.89 -13.52 12.25
N PRO A 127 7.21 -14.61 11.87
CA PRO A 127 6.67 -14.80 10.51
C PRO A 127 5.56 -13.80 10.13
N GLY A 128 4.98 -13.10 11.08
CA GLY A 128 4.00 -12.02 10.83
C GLY A 128 4.62 -10.66 10.53
N LEU A 129 5.95 -10.50 10.71
CA LEU A 129 6.65 -9.25 10.46
C LEU A 129 7.42 -9.30 9.13
N GLN A 130 7.63 -8.13 8.55
CA GLN A 130 8.27 -7.96 7.26
C GLN A 130 9.72 -7.51 7.40
N ASP A 131 10.65 -8.29 6.87
CA ASP A 131 12.06 -7.88 6.82
C ASP A 131 12.20 -6.64 5.92
N VAL A 132 12.52 -5.51 6.55
CA VAL A 132 12.68 -4.24 5.83
C VAL A 132 13.84 -4.27 4.82
N ASN A 133 14.75 -5.23 4.93
CA ASN A 133 15.89 -5.41 4.02
C ASN A 133 15.62 -6.40 2.89
N TYR A 134 14.49 -7.12 2.92
CA TYR A 134 14.18 -8.04 1.84
C TYR A 134 13.72 -7.33 0.57
N GLY A 135 14.31 -7.70 -0.54
CA GLY A 135 14.03 -7.12 -1.86
C GLY A 135 14.59 -5.71 -2.07
N ASN A 136 14.41 -5.20 -3.26
CA ASN A 136 14.86 -3.85 -3.65
C ASN A 136 13.77 -2.81 -3.34
N ALA A 137 14.16 -1.63 -2.84
CA ALA A 137 13.28 -0.47 -2.74
C ALA A 137 13.28 0.29 -4.06
N GLY A 138 12.47 -0.18 -5.00
CA GLY A 138 12.31 0.45 -6.30
C GLY A 138 13.45 0.23 -7.30
N SER A 139 13.50 1.08 -8.31
CA SER A 139 14.41 0.97 -9.44
C SER A 139 14.65 2.35 -10.08
N ASN A 140 15.77 2.50 -10.79
CA ASN A 140 16.03 3.63 -11.69
C ASN A 140 15.45 3.40 -13.09
N GLN A 141 14.97 2.19 -13.37
CA GLN A 141 14.42 1.78 -14.66
C GLN A 141 13.06 1.10 -14.43
N GLY A 142 12.07 1.57 -15.13
CA GLY A 142 10.73 1.01 -15.03
C GLY A 142 9.71 1.82 -15.81
N PRO A 143 8.46 1.39 -15.86
CA PRO A 143 7.38 2.20 -16.43
C PRO A 143 7.28 3.53 -15.67
N GLY A 144 7.59 4.64 -16.36
CA GLY A 144 7.56 5.98 -15.75
C GLY A 144 8.89 6.50 -15.21
N GLY A 145 9.98 5.71 -15.26
CA GLY A 145 11.32 6.11 -14.81
C GLY A 145 11.67 5.62 -13.40
N PRO A 146 12.48 6.38 -12.65
CA PRO A 146 12.82 6.03 -11.27
C PRO A 146 11.59 5.91 -10.39
N ASN A 147 11.60 4.91 -9.49
CA ASN A 147 10.49 4.66 -8.55
C ASN A 147 11.03 4.07 -7.24
N GLY A 148 10.24 4.16 -6.18
CA GLY A 148 10.53 3.62 -4.86
C GLY A 148 9.76 2.34 -4.52
N ASP A 149 9.11 1.71 -5.49
CA ASP A 149 8.20 0.59 -5.36
C ASP A 149 8.85 -0.65 -4.73
N TRP A 150 8.44 -0.99 -3.51
CA TRP A 150 9.09 -2.04 -2.73
C TRP A 150 8.40 -3.41 -2.86
N LYS A 151 7.16 -3.52 -2.43
CA LYS A 151 6.42 -4.80 -2.38
C LYS A 151 5.60 -5.06 -3.65
N HIS A 152 5.10 -4.01 -4.27
CA HIS A 152 4.26 -4.06 -5.44
C HIS A 152 3.02 -4.92 -5.21
N TYR A 153 2.16 -4.51 -4.26
CA TYR A 153 0.86 -5.17 -4.06
C TYR A 153 0.02 -5.01 -5.32
N ASN A 154 -0.59 -6.07 -5.83
CA ASN A 154 -1.22 -6.01 -7.15
C ASN A 154 -2.59 -6.68 -7.26
N ALA A 155 -3.08 -7.33 -6.21
CA ALA A 155 -4.45 -7.79 -6.12
C ALA A 155 -4.88 -7.82 -4.66
N ILE A 156 -6.12 -7.47 -4.38
CA ILE A 156 -6.76 -7.50 -3.07
C ILE A 156 -8.12 -8.19 -3.18
N ASP A 157 -8.47 -8.99 -2.19
CA ASP A 157 -9.79 -9.60 -2.04
C ASP A 157 -10.14 -9.70 -0.55
N TYR A 158 -11.42 -9.73 -0.22
CA TYR A 158 -11.92 -9.74 1.14
C TYR A 158 -12.84 -10.92 1.41
N ASN A 159 -12.54 -11.65 2.48
CA ASN A 159 -13.37 -12.73 2.97
C ASN A 159 -14.26 -12.25 4.14
N GLU A 160 -15.51 -11.91 3.85
CA GLU A 160 -16.47 -11.43 4.85
C GLU A 160 -16.73 -12.44 5.98
N ALA A 161 -16.72 -13.73 5.71
CA ALA A 161 -17.01 -14.76 6.71
C ALA A 161 -15.88 -14.92 7.74
N LEU A 162 -14.67 -14.59 7.38
CA LEU A 162 -13.47 -14.68 8.24
C LEU A 162 -12.98 -13.30 8.69
N ASP A 163 -13.55 -12.23 8.16
CA ASP A 163 -13.09 -10.85 8.32
C ASP A 163 -11.59 -10.70 8.01
N GLN A 164 -11.19 -11.23 6.85
CA GLN A 164 -9.80 -11.29 6.43
C GLN A 164 -9.61 -10.70 5.03
N ILE A 165 -8.53 -9.93 4.88
CA ILE A 165 -8.06 -9.43 3.60
C ILE A 165 -6.95 -10.36 3.10
N VAL A 166 -7.00 -10.75 1.82
CA VAL A 166 -5.90 -11.40 1.12
C VAL A 166 -5.30 -10.44 0.12
N ILE A 167 -3.97 -10.35 0.10
CA ILE A 167 -3.25 -9.47 -0.81
C ILE A 167 -2.04 -10.17 -1.40
N SER A 168 -1.77 -9.93 -2.69
CA SER A 168 -0.61 -10.48 -3.39
C SER A 168 0.50 -9.44 -3.52
N SER A 169 1.75 -9.85 -3.28
CA SER A 169 2.98 -9.07 -3.42
C SER A 169 3.81 -9.60 -4.58
N ARG A 170 3.85 -8.86 -5.70
CA ARG A 170 4.54 -9.30 -6.91
C ARG A 170 6.07 -9.33 -6.76
N HIS A 171 6.66 -8.36 -6.10
CA HIS A 171 8.13 -8.28 -5.97
C HIS A 171 8.69 -9.30 -4.97
N HIS A 172 7.85 -9.85 -4.11
CA HIS A 172 8.26 -10.81 -3.08
C HIS A 172 7.77 -12.23 -3.37
N ASP A 173 6.94 -12.44 -4.44
CA ASP A 173 6.33 -13.73 -4.76
C ASP A 173 5.53 -14.33 -3.58
N GLU A 174 4.84 -13.46 -2.82
CA GLU A 174 4.14 -13.79 -1.57
C GLU A 174 2.67 -13.41 -1.62
N ILE A 175 1.90 -14.03 -0.74
CA ILE A 175 0.52 -13.70 -0.42
C ILE A 175 0.44 -13.44 1.08
N TYR A 176 -0.19 -12.33 1.47
CA TYR A 176 -0.44 -12.00 2.86
C TYR A 176 -1.92 -12.16 3.18
N ILE A 177 -2.22 -12.60 4.40
CA ILE A 177 -3.56 -12.61 4.97
C ILE A 177 -3.51 -11.69 6.18
N ILE A 178 -4.36 -10.66 6.15
CA ILE A 178 -4.45 -9.63 7.19
C ILE A 178 -5.78 -9.80 7.89
N ASP A 179 -5.77 -9.82 9.22
CA ASP A 179 -6.97 -9.83 10.04
C ASP A 179 -7.57 -8.43 10.09
N HIS A 180 -8.70 -8.25 9.42
CA HIS A 180 -9.37 -6.95 9.33
C HIS A 180 -10.20 -6.62 10.58
N SER A 181 -10.45 -7.61 11.45
CA SER A 181 -11.17 -7.43 12.70
C SER A 181 -10.37 -6.70 13.78
N THR A 182 -9.05 -6.54 13.56
CA THR A 182 -8.13 -5.87 14.48
C THR A 182 -7.88 -4.42 14.07
N SER A 183 -7.28 -3.64 14.97
CA SER A 183 -6.75 -2.33 14.62
C SER A 183 -5.40 -2.44 13.93
N THR A 184 -4.92 -1.35 13.33
CA THR A 184 -3.62 -1.28 12.64
C THR A 184 -2.42 -1.53 13.57
N GLU A 185 -2.62 -1.54 14.88
CA GLU A 185 -1.57 -1.67 15.88
C GLU A 185 -1.43 -3.11 16.46
N GLU A 186 -2.23 -4.07 15.97
CA GLU A 186 -2.23 -5.46 16.47
C GLU A 186 -1.62 -6.46 15.49
#